data_7cb0e90ab93f1cdd260e20d7d7045577
#
_entry.id   7cb0e90ab93f1cdd260e20d7d7045577
#
_cell.length_a   1.000
_cell.length_b   1.000
_cell.length_c   1.000
_cell.angle_alpha   90.00
_cell.angle_beta   90.00
_cell.angle_gamma   90.00
#
_symmetry.space_group_name_H-M   'P 1'
#
loop_
_entity.id
_entity.type
_entity.pdbx_description
1 polymer ?
#
loop_
_entity_poly.entity_id
_entity_poly.type
_entity_poly.pdbx_seq_one_letter_code
_entity_poly.pdbx_strand_id
1 'polypeptide(L)'
;MKIQIEKMFKSLEKNENSILENFDDILQNIKPLSSKQLYQLPNLIKELSHQLTDERSSRHNGYMNQTVMLTAYSRYFMWWNLFRLTNLFRGFPKNCFEFLKDDDYCLDLGSGPLTIPVALWLSRPELRKKKLTWYCTDISQTALSLGEEIYLSVVAKTLSNENSKANSENETEIQPWKIIRVKGELGTEIRNKASFVTCANMFNELYYDTAKPLEEQAKKYTNTLISYATEKSMILVVEPAFPRSSRFISLTRDALIRKKYSIISPCPHTKECCMDGRKGGKWCHFVLDTSFAPKKLHKLSDKAGLPKDRASLSFVFAQNFEETQNDELKIRVVSDMIKLPQNATGRYACSKLGLTLVKSNFTNSKKFDSGSLISTEDATNKIESSAKIDTKSGAKIIEV
;
A
#
# COMPACT_ATOMS: atom_id res chain seq x y z
N MET A 1 -5.11 31.34 6.62
CA MET A 1 -4.58 30.05 7.13
C MET A 1 -3.34 29.68 6.31
N LYS A 2 -2.17 29.60 6.93
CA LYS A 2 -0.95 29.09 6.27
C LYS A 2 -1.02 27.56 6.32
N ILE A 3 -1.01 26.92 5.15
CA ILE A 3 -1.14 25.48 5.03
C ILE A 3 0.11 24.86 4.42
N GLN A 4 0.48 23.67 4.90
CA GLN A 4 1.45 22.79 4.28
C GLN A 4 0.71 21.60 3.70
N ILE A 5 1.16 21.08 2.55
CA ILE A 5 0.52 19.96 1.86
C ILE A 5 1.58 18.91 1.57
N GLU A 6 1.35 17.71 2.10
CA GLU A 6 2.17 16.54 1.81
C GLU A 6 1.39 15.56 0.95
N LYS A 7 1.98 15.08 -0.14
CA LYS A 7 1.37 14.09 -1.01
C LYS A 7 1.61 12.68 -0.48
N MET A 8 0.55 11.86 -0.46
CA MET A 8 0.63 10.44 -0.08
C MET A 8 1.37 9.62 -1.13
N PHE A 9 1.13 9.89 -2.40
CA PHE A 9 1.75 9.17 -3.50
C PHE A 9 2.83 10.03 -4.14
N LYS A 10 4.02 9.46 -4.28
CA LYS A 10 5.16 10.13 -4.94
C LYS A 10 5.80 9.18 -5.94
N SER A 11 6.09 9.70 -7.13
CA SER A 11 6.75 8.93 -8.19
C SER A 11 8.15 8.50 -7.78
N LEU A 12 8.61 7.38 -8.32
CA LEU A 12 9.98 6.91 -8.18
C LEU A 12 10.96 7.90 -8.83
N GLU A 13 12.22 7.82 -8.43
CA GLU A 13 13.32 8.47 -9.12
C GLU A 13 13.49 7.87 -10.53
N LYS A 14 14.19 8.58 -11.40
CA LYS A 14 14.30 8.22 -12.83
C LYS A 14 14.82 6.81 -13.08
N ASN A 15 15.79 6.35 -12.29
CA ASN A 15 16.40 5.04 -12.47
C ASN A 15 15.44 3.91 -12.08
N GLU A 16 14.86 4.00 -10.90
CA GLU A 16 13.91 3.02 -10.38
C GLU A 16 12.63 3.02 -11.21
N ASN A 17 12.18 4.20 -11.65
CA ASN A 17 11.04 4.30 -12.56
C ASN A 17 11.31 3.59 -13.89
N SER A 18 12.53 3.69 -14.42
CA SER A 18 12.92 2.97 -15.64
C SER A 18 12.86 1.45 -15.46
N ILE A 19 13.20 0.94 -14.28
CA ILE A 19 13.07 -0.50 -13.94
C ILE A 19 11.58 -0.88 -13.92
N LEU A 20 10.74 -0.06 -13.30
CA LEU A 20 9.30 -0.30 -13.24
C LEU A 20 8.64 -0.22 -14.62
N GLU A 21 9.04 0.74 -15.47
CA GLU A 21 8.58 0.88 -16.87
C GLU A 21 8.88 -0.35 -17.72
N ASN A 22 10.01 -1.02 -17.46
CA ASN A 22 10.48 -2.18 -18.23
C ASN A 22 10.44 -3.47 -17.40
N PHE A 23 9.51 -3.57 -16.45
CA PHE A 23 9.40 -4.74 -15.57
C PHE A 23 9.07 -6.03 -16.33
N ASP A 24 8.34 -5.94 -17.45
CA ASP A 24 8.08 -7.07 -18.33
C ASP A 24 9.35 -7.66 -18.97
N ASP A 25 10.39 -6.86 -19.22
CA ASP A 25 11.68 -7.33 -19.73
C ASP A 25 12.41 -8.17 -18.65
N ILE A 26 12.29 -7.80 -17.37
CA ILE A 26 12.80 -8.61 -16.26
C ILE A 26 12.11 -9.97 -16.25
N LEU A 27 10.78 -9.97 -16.31
CA LEU A 27 10.01 -11.21 -16.36
C LEU A 27 10.28 -12.05 -17.59
N GLN A 28 10.57 -11.41 -18.73
CA GLN A 28 10.92 -12.12 -19.97
C GLN A 28 12.29 -12.78 -19.89
N ASN A 29 13.24 -12.19 -19.16
CA ASN A 29 14.56 -12.79 -18.92
C ASN A 29 14.52 -13.97 -17.95
N ILE A 30 13.70 -13.87 -16.88
CA ILE A 30 13.56 -14.92 -15.86
C ILE A 30 12.74 -16.10 -16.39
N LYS A 31 11.60 -15.80 -17.01
CA LYS A 31 10.65 -16.79 -17.50
C LYS A 31 10.11 -16.36 -18.88
N PRO A 32 10.88 -16.66 -19.95
CA PRO A 32 10.51 -16.25 -21.29
C PRO A 32 9.20 -16.85 -21.75
N LEU A 33 8.38 -16.06 -22.41
CA LEU A 33 7.18 -16.49 -23.11
C LEU A 33 7.40 -16.44 -24.61
N SER A 34 6.94 -17.47 -25.30
CA SER A 34 6.87 -17.50 -26.75
C SER A 34 5.86 -16.48 -27.27
N SER A 35 5.95 -16.12 -28.57
CA SER A 35 4.99 -15.21 -29.21
C SER A 35 3.53 -15.69 -29.07
N LYS A 36 3.28 -17.00 -29.14
CA LYS A 36 1.96 -17.60 -28.94
C LYS A 36 1.45 -17.37 -27.51
N GLN A 37 2.29 -17.57 -26.48
CA GLN A 37 1.93 -17.34 -25.08
C GLN A 37 1.69 -15.85 -24.79
N LEU A 38 2.51 -14.95 -25.35
CA LEU A 38 2.29 -13.50 -25.23
C LEU A 38 0.97 -13.07 -25.88
N TYR A 39 0.58 -13.70 -27.00
CA TYR A 39 -0.71 -13.43 -27.63
C TYR A 39 -1.89 -13.90 -26.77
N GLN A 40 -1.77 -15.00 -26.05
CA GLN A 40 -2.80 -15.55 -25.15
C GLN A 40 -2.86 -14.86 -23.79
N LEU A 41 -1.80 -14.17 -23.36
CA LEU A 41 -1.67 -13.56 -22.03
C LEU A 41 -2.84 -12.63 -21.65
N PRO A 42 -3.38 -11.76 -22.52
CA PRO A 42 -4.53 -10.91 -22.17
C PRO A 42 -5.77 -11.71 -21.74
N ASN A 43 -6.06 -12.83 -22.41
CA ASN A 43 -7.20 -13.68 -22.06
C ASN A 43 -7.00 -14.36 -20.70
N LEU A 44 -5.79 -14.83 -20.38
CA LEU A 44 -5.46 -15.40 -19.09
C LEU A 44 -5.56 -14.36 -17.97
N ILE A 45 -5.15 -13.13 -18.23
CA ILE A 45 -5.31 -12.01 -17.28
C ILE A 45 -6.79 -11.73 -17.01
N LYS A 46 -7.63 -11.73 -18.06
CA LYS A 46 -9.08 -11.53 -17.93
C LYS A 46 -9.71 -12.64 -17.09
N GLU A 47 -9.38 -13.90 -17.38
CA GLU A 47 -9.83 -15.07 -16.62
C GLU A 47 -9.44 -14.97 -15.15
N LEU A 48 -8.16 -14.70 -14.87
CA LEU A 48 -7.67 -14.53 -13.49
C LEU A 48 -8.35 -13.34 -12.80
N SER A 49 -8.65 -12.26 -13.53
CA SER A 49 -9.39 -11.13 -12.98
C SER A 49 -10.77 -11.55 -12.50
N HIS A 50 -11.53 -12.33 -13.29
CA HIS A 50 -12.82 -12.85 -12.87
C HIS A 50 -12.71 -13.73 -11.62
N GLN A 51 -11.75 -14.62 -11.56
CA GLN A 51 -11.50 -15.46 -10.36
C GLN A 51 -11.18 -14.62 -9.12
N LEU A 52 -10.43 -13.51 -9.29
CA LEU A 52 -10.03 -12.63 -8.17
C LEU A 52 -11.12 -11.63 -7.75
N THR A 53 -12.12 -11.35 -8.58
CA THR A 53 -13.16 -10.35 -8.31
C THR A 53 -14.55 -10.94 -8.12
N ASP A 54 -15.01 -11.77 -9.04
CA ASP A 54 -16.40 -12.20 -9.12
C ASP A 54 -16.63 -13.55 -8.40
N GLU A 55 -15.65 -14.45 -8.46
CA GLU A 55 -15.73 -15.82 -7.93
C GLU A 55 -14.96 -16.01 -6.62
N ARG A 56 -14.81 -14.95 -5.84
CA ARG A 56 -13.97 -14.98 -4.61
C ARG A 56 -14.34 -16.05 -3.61
N SER A 57 -15.62 -16.39 -3.50
CA SER A 57 -16.13 -17.41 -2.57
C SER A 57 -15.87 -18.85 -3.03
N SER A 58 -15.68 -19.05 -4.33
CA SER A 58 -15.45 -20.38 -4.96
C SER A 58 -13.99 -20.58 -5.41
N ARG A 59 -13.13 -19.58 -5.17
CA ARG A 59 -11.74 -19.63 -5.62
C ARG A 59 -10.97 -20.76 -4.92
N HIS A 60 -10.26 -21.57 -5.72
CA HIS A 60 -9.33 -22.54 -5.19
C HIS A 60 -8.09 -21.85 -4.57
N ASN A 61 -7.87 -22.07 -3.27
CA ASN A 61 -6.63 -21.67 -2.61
C ASN A 61 -5.45 -22.32 -3.36
N GLY A 62 -4.44 -21.51 -3.71
CA GLY A 62 -3.24 -22.02 -4.39
C GLY A 62 -3.27 -21.90 -5.92
N TYR A 63 -4.12 -21.04 -6.49
CA TYR A 63 -4.10 -20.73 -7.94
C TYR A 63 -2.70 -20.32 -8.45
N MET A 64 -1.86 -19.73 -7.61
CA MET A 64 -0.46 -19.38 -7.93
C MET A 64 0.47 -20.60 -8.04
N ASN A 65 0.02 -21.81 -7.68
CA ASN A 65 0.77 -23.02 -7.98
C ASN A 65 0.64 -23.46 -9.46
N GLN A 66 -0.34 -22.93 -10.17
CA GLN A 66 -0.50 -23.14 -11.60
C GLN A 66 0.40 -22.15 -12.36
N THR A 67 1.37 -22.67 -13.09
CA THR A 67 2.37 -21.89 -13.83
C THR A 67 1.75 -20.80 -14.72
N VAL A 68 0.62 -21.13 -15.38
CA VAL A 68 -0.08 -20.20 -16.28
C VAL A 68 -0.68 -19.04 -15.50
N MET A 69 -1.36 -19.31 -14.39
CA MET A 69 -1.98 -18.29 -13.53
C MET A 69 -0.93 -17.42 -12.83
N LEU A 70 0.14 -18.02 -12.34
CA LEU A 70 1.27 -17.29 -11.76
C LEU A 70 1.94 -16.36 -12.80
N THR A 71 2.03 -16.79 -14.05
CA THR A 71 2.56 -15.97 -15.14
C THR A 71 1.65 -14.76 -15.42
N ALA A 72 0.33 -14.97 -15.51
CA ALA A 72 -0.63 -13.88 -15.69
C ALA A 72 -0.61 -12.93 -14.47
N TYR A 73 -0.55 -13.48 -13.24
CA TYR A 73 -0.44 -12.69 -12.02
C TYR A 73 0.79 -11.80 -12.01
N SER A 74 1.97 -12.36 -12.26
CA SER A 74 3.24 -11.63 -12.19
C SER A 74 3.34 -10.54 -13.25
N ARG A 75 2.87 -10.81 -14.48
CA ARG A 75 2.95 -9.85 -15.60
C ARG A 75 1.89 -8.75 -15.56
N TYR A 76 0.85 -8.91 -14.75
CA TYR A 76 -0.23 -7.93 -14.68
C TYR A 76 -0.52 -7.46 -13.25
N PHE A 77 -0.97 -8.34 -12.37
CA PHE A 77 -1.40 -7.95 -11.02
C PHE A 77 -0.23 -7.50 -10.16
N MET A 78 0.88 -8.23 -10.17
CA MET A 78 2.11 -7.81 -9.49
C MET A 78 2.61 -6.47 -10.03
N TRP A 79 2.62 -6.26 -11.32
CA TRP A 79 3.10 -5.01 -11.92
C TRP A 79 2.24 -3.81 -11.50
N TRP A 80 0.90 -3.93 -11.54
CA TRP A 80 0.00 -2.92 -10.99
C TRP A 80 0.19 -2.71 -9.48
N ASN A 81 0.45 -3.77 -8.72
CA ASN A 81 0.73 -3.69 -7.30
C ASN A 81 2.07 -2.99 -7.05
N LEU A 82 3.11 -3.28 -7.81
CA LEU A 82 4.39 -2.57 -7.74
C LEU A 82 4.20 -1.07 -8.01
N PHE A 83 3.45 -0.70 -9.06
CA PHE A 83 3.15 0.70 -9.34
C PHE A 83 2.46 1.39 -8.15
N ARG A 84 1.44 0.77 -7.56
CA ARG A 84 0.72 1.34 -6.40
C ARG A 84 1.61 1.44 -5.16
N LEU A 85 2.29 0.37 -4.82
CA LEU A 85 3.07 0.27 -3.59
C LEU A 85 4.33 1.11 -3.62
N THR A 86 5.04 1.19 -4.74
CA THR A 86 6.23 2.05 -4.86
C THR A 86 5.88 3.52 -4.67
N ASN A 87 4.77 3.98 -5.28
CA ASN A 87 4.30 5.35 -5.10
C ASN A 87 3.84 5.62 -3.66
N LEU A 88 3.16 4.66 -3.01
CA LEU A 88 2.75 4.76 -1.61
C LEU A 88 3.97 4.83 -0.69
N PHE A 89 4.90 3.89 -0.82
CA PHE A 89 6.07 3.81 0.05
C PHE A 89 6.99 5.03 -0.10
N ARG A 90 7.12 5.56 -1.31
CA ARG A 90 7.86 6.80 -1.56
C ARG A 90 7.21 8.01 -0.87
N GLY A 91 5.90 7.96 -0.66
CA GLY A 91 5.13 9.00 0.04
C GLY A 91 5.20 8.93 1.56
N PHE A 92 5.63 7.84 2.16
CA PHE A 92 5.79 7.74 3.61
C PHE A 92 6.85 8.72 4.14
N PRO A 93 6.77 9.15 5.41
CA PRO A 93 7.78 10.00 6.02
C PRO A 93 9.20 9.44 5.80
N LYS A 94 10.17 10.32 5.56
CA LYS A 94 11.56 9.87 5.28
C LYS A 94 12.17 9.06 6.42
N ASN A 95 11.87 9.45 7.65
CA ASN A 95 12.41 8.86 8.88
C ASN A 95 11.63 7.63 9.37
N CYS A 96 10.51 7.25 8.74
CA CYS A 96 9.66 6.17 9.27
C CYS A 96 10.36 4.80 9.35
N PHE A 97 11.43 4.59 8.61
CA PHE A 97 12.23 3.36 8.61
C PHE A 97 13.59 3.48 9.31
N GLU A 98 13.90 4.62 9.96
CA GLU A 98 15.16 4.80 10.71
C GLU A 98 15.29 3.83 11.89
N PHE A 99 14.15 3.40 12.41
CA PHE A 99 14.05 2.41 13.48
C PHE A 99 14.69 1.07 13.10
N LEU A 100 14.57 0.64 11.85
CA LEU A 100 15.18 -0.62 11.38
C LEU A 100 16.69 -0.53 11.41
N LYS A 101 17.36 -1.59 11.88
CA LYS A 101 18.80 -1.71 12.01
C LYS A 101 19.34 -2.85 11.16
N ASP A 102 20.66 -2.91 11.04
CA ASP A 102 21.33 -4.09 10.48
C ASP A 102 20.96 -5.32 11.30
N ASP A 103 20.84 -6.46 10.60
CA ASP A 103 20.45 -7.77 11.13
C ASP A 103 19.01 -7.87 11.65
N ASP A 104 18.18 -6.82 11.45
CA ASP A 104 16.75 -6.90 11.73
C ASP A 104 16.04 -7.88 10.80
N TYR A 105 15.04 -8.56 11.37
CA TYR A 105 14.14 -9.43 10.65
C TYR A 105 12.88 -8.67 10.24
N CYS A 106 12.51 -8.85 8.98
CA CYS A 106 11.24 -8.39 8.40
C CYS A 106 10.42 -9.61 8.01
N LEU A 107 9.10 -9.49 8.02
CA LEU A 107 8.16 -10.53 7.62
C LEU A 107 7.16 -9.99 6.62
N ASP A 108 6.99 -10.69 5.50
CA ASP A 108 5.91 -10.42 4.55
C ASP A 108 4.98 -11.63 4.48
N LEU A 109 3.72 -11.43 4.88
CA LEU A 109 2.69 -12.46 4.94
C LEU A 109 1.86 -12.47 3.66
N GLY A 110 1.71 -13.64 3.04
CA GLY A 110 1.08 -13.75 1.73
C GLY A 110 1.89 -13.04 0.66
N SER A 111 3.22 -13.21 0.71
CA SER A 111 4.17 -12.51 -0.15
C SER A 111 3.91 -12.72 -1.65
N GLY A 112 3.31 -13.85 -2.03
CA GLY A 112 3.22 -14.23 -3.43
C GLY A 112 4.59 -14.18 -4.11
N PRO A 113 4.73 -13.45 -5.24
CA PRO A 113 6.02 -13.25 -5.90
C PRO A 113 6.82 -12.07 -5.30
N LEU A 114 6.84 -11.91 -3.97
CA LEU A 114 7.64 -10.94 -3.20
C LEU A 114 7.37 -9.46 -3.59
N THR A 115 6.12 -9.12 -3.78
CA THR A 115 5.75 -7.77 -4.26
C THR A 115 6.18 -6.66 -3.29
N ILE A 116 6.05 -6.84 -1.96
CA ILE A 116 6.44 -5.82 -0.97
C ILE A 116 7.96 -5.65 -0.89
N PRO A 117 8.79 -6.71 -0.73
CA PRO A 117 10.23 -6.54 -0.76
C PRO A 117 10.75 -5.83 -2.03
N VAL A 118 10.23 -6.20 -3.21
CA VAL A 118 10.58 -5.53 -4.48
C VAL A 118 10.18 -4.06 -4.48
N ALA A 119 8.95 -3.75 -4.04
CA ALA A 119 8.46 -2.37 -3.98
C ALA A 119 9.26 -1.49 -3.02
N LEU A 120 9.63 -2.02 -1.84
CA LEU A 120 10.47 -1.32 -0.86
C LEU A 120 11.88 -1.10 -1.41
N TRP A 121 12.48 -2.08 -2.06
CA TRP A 121 13.80 -1.95 -2.67
C TRP A 121 13.82 -0.82 -3.70
N LEU A 122 12.80 -0.72 -4.55
CA LEU A 122 12.70 0.33 -5.56
C LEU A 122 12.41 1.72 -4.97
N SER A 123 11.63 1.80 -3.90
CA SER A 123 11.09 3.07 -3.41
C SER A 123 11.84 3.69 -2.23
N ARG A 124 12.64 2.89 -1.49
CA ARG A 124 13.29 3.31 -0.23
C ARG A 124 14.81 3.04 -0.28
N PRO A 125 15.58 3.87 -1.01
CA PRO A 125 17.04 3.66 -1.16
C PRO A 125 17.79 3.57 0.17
N GLU A 126 17.33 4.29 1.20
CA GLU A 126 17.92 4.26 2.54
C GLU A 126 17.86 2.86 3.19
N LEU A 127 16.87 2.04 2.84
CA LEU A 127 16.78 0.66 3.33
C LEU A 127 17.78 -0.27 2.65
N ARG A 128 18.23 0.03 1.42
CA ARG A 128 19.24 -0.78 0.71
C ARG A 128 20.58 -0.84 1.43
N LYS A 129 20.87 0.21 2.24
CA LYS A 129 22.09 0.29 3.05
C LYS A 129 22.05 -0.55 4.32
N LYS A 130 20.90 -1.18 4.63
CA LYS A 130 20.68 -2.00 5.82
C LYS A 130 20.73 -3.48 5.46
N LYS A 131 21.38 -4.28 6.29
CA LYS A 131 21.46 -5.75 6.16
C LYS A 131 20.21 -6.40 6.75
N LEU A 132 19.10 -6.38 6.01
CA LEU A 132 17.84 -6.95 6.47
C LEU A 132 17.69 -8.42 6.06
N THR A 133 16.97 -9.19 6.89
CA THR A 133 16.54 -10.55 6.56
C THR A 133 15.00 -10.57 6.45
N TRP A 134 14.49 -10.94 5.29
CA TRP A 134 13.05 -11.03 5.03
C TRP A 134 12.59 -12.49 5.09
N TYR A 135 11.68 -12.81 6.01
CA TYR A 135 10.83 -13.99 5.90
C TYR A 135 9.69 -13.66 4.95
N CYS A 136 9.59 -14.39 3.84
CA CYS A 136 8.51 -14.25 2.87
C CYS A 136 7.65 -15.51 2.94
N THR A 137 6.42 -15.38 3.44
CA THR A 137 5.54 -16.53 3.65
C THR A 137 4.42 -16.57 2.62
N ASP A 138 4.16 -17.72 2.04
CA ASP A 138 3.03 -17.97 1.12
C ASP A 138 2.73 -19.46 1.04
N ILE A 139 1.49 -19.81 0.69
CA ILE A 139 1.10 -21.21 0.43
C ILE A 139 1.71 -21.74 -0.87
N SER A 140 2.10 -20.84 -1.80
CA SER A 140 2.69 -21.18 -3.09
C SER A 140 4.21 -21.07 -3.07
N GLN A 141 4.89 -22.20 -2.94
CA GLN A 141 6.35 -22.26 -3.08
C GLN A 141 6.82 -21.78 -4.45
N THR A 142 6.04 -22.01 -5.50
CA THR A 142 6.37 -21.58 -6.86
C THR A 142 6.34 -20.05 -6.97
N ALA A 143 5.38 -19.39 -6.34
CA ALA A 143 5.32 -17.94 -6.30
C ALA A 143 6.49 -17.34 -5.52
N LEU A 144 6.83 -17.92 -4.36
CA LEU A 144 7.99 -17.49 -3.56
C LEU A 144 9.31 -17.63 -4.34
N SER A 145 9.50 -18.74 -5.05
CA SER A 145 10.72 -18.97 -5.85
C SER A 145 10.84 -17.96 -7.01
N LEU A 146 9.77 -17.78 -7.78
CA LEU A 146 9.74 -16.76 -8.84
C LEU A 146 9.97 -15.36 -8.28
N GLY A 147 9.39 -15.06 -7.12
CA GLY A 147 9.53 -13.76 -6.45
C GLY A 147 10.97 -13.45 -6.05
N GLU A 148 11.73 -14.44 -5.55
CA GLU A 148 13.14 -14.26 -5.23
C GLU A 148 13.98 -14.00 -6.48
N GLU A 149 13.72 -14.70 -7.60
CA GLU A 149 14.38 -14.44 -8.88
C GLU A 149 14.08 -13.02 -9.40
N ILE A 150 12.82 -12.57 -9.29
CA ILE A 150 12.40 -11.20 -9.63
C ILE A 150 13.13 -10.19 -8.73
N TYR A 151 13.15 -10.41 -7.43
CA TYR A 151 13.81 -9.53 -6.46
C TYR A 151 15.29 -9.38 -6.80
N LEU A 152 16.02 -10.46 -6.96
CA LEU A 152 17.46 -10.45 -7.29
C LEU A 152 17.74 -9.77 -8.63
N SER A 153 16.87 -9.97 -9.64
CA SER A 153 17.01 -9.30 -10.94
C SER A 153 16.77 -7.78 -10.84
N VAL A 154 15.81 -7.36 -10.01
CA VAL A 154 15.56 -5.93 -9.73
C VAL A 154 16.75 -5.32 -8.98
N VAL A 155 17.28 -6.01 -7.97
CA VAL A 155 18.48 -5.59 -7.23
C VAL A 155 19.65 -5.39 -8.18
N ALA A 156 19.98 -6.39 -9.00
CA ALA A 156 21.09 -6.32 -9.94
C ALA A 156 20.96 -5.13 -10.91
N LYS A 157 19.75 -4.87 -11.45
CA LYS A 157 19.52 -3.71 -12.32
C LYS A 157 19.64 -2.38 -11.58
N THR A 158 19.18 -2.33 -10.31
CA THR A 158 19.30 -1.11 -9.49
C THR A 158 20.76 -0.77 -9.25
N LEU A 159 21.56 -1.74 -8.80
CA LEU A 159 22.97 -1.55 -8.50
C LEU A 159 23.82 -1.24 -9.76
N SER A 160 23.51 -1.88 -10.89
CA SER A 160 24.19 -1.55 -12.16
C SER A 160 23.94 -0.10 -12.59
N ASN A 161 22.73 0.43 -12.35
CA ASN A 161 22.40 1.81 -12.66
C ASN A 161 23.06 2.82 -11.68
N GLU A 162 23.29 2.43 -10.44
CA GLU A 162 23.98 3.24 -9.42
C GLU A 162 25.50 3.28 -9.71
N ASN A 163 26.13 2.14 -9.95
CA ASN A 163 27.56 2.04 -10.23
C ASN A 163 27.99 2.78 -11.51
N SER A 164 27.11 2.87 -12.51
CA SER A 164 27.40 3.67 -13.72
C SER A 164 27.48 5.18 -13.46
N LYS A 165 27.13 5.66 -12.26
CA LYS A 165 27.15 7.08 -11.87
C LYS A 165 28.18 7.39 -10.78
N ALA A 166 28.65 6.37 -10.05
CA ALA A 166 29.56 6.55 -8.92
C ALA A 166 31.00 6.64 -9.41
N ASN A 167 31.64 7.79 -9.20
CA ASN A 167 33.10 8.00 -9.38
C ASN A 167 33.86 7.91 -8.05
N SER A 168 33.28 7.31 -6.99
CA SER A 168 33.88 7.34 -5.65
C SER A 168 34.27 5.94 -5.16
N GLU A 169 35.54 5.78 -4.81
CA GLU A 169 36.18 4.54 -4.32
C GLU A 169 35.79 4.12 -2.87
N ASN A 170 34.87 4.83 -2.19
CA ASN A 170 34.62 4.67 -0.75
C ASN A 170 33.14 4.44 -0.36
N GLU A 171 32.27 3.97 -1.26
CA GLU A 171 30.89 3.63 -0.84
C GLU A 171 30.82 2.18 -0.33
N THR A 172 30.16 2.00 0.81
CA THR A 172 29.85 0.67 1.38
C THR A 172 29.09 -0.14 0.34
N GLU A 173 29.60 -1.30 -0.04
CA GLU A 173 28.97 -2.18 -1.03
C GLU A 173 27.55 -2.56 -0.57
N ILE A 174 26.55 -2.15 -1.33
CA ILE A 174 25.15 -2.48 -1.06
C ILE A 174 24.90 -3.93 -1.44
N GLN A 175 24.49 -4.73 -0.45
CA GLN A 175 24.15 -6.14 -0.64
C GLN A 175 22.64 -6.33 -0.69
N PRO A 176 22.14 -7.29 -1.50
CA PRO A 176 20.74 -7.65 -1.48
C PRO A 176 20.30 -8.13 -0.09
N TRP A 177 19.08 -7.80 0.32
CA TRP A 177 18.51 -8.37 1.54
C TRP A 177 18.41 -9.88 1.45
N LYS A 178 18.68 -10.56 2.56
CA LYS A 178 18.52 -12.01 2.64
C LYS A 178 17.05 -12.38 2.59
N ILE A 179 16.64 -13.21 1.63
CA ILE A 179 15.29 -13.74 1.52
C ILE A 179 15.25 -15.15 2.10
N ILE A 180 14.31 -15.38 3.03
CA ILE A 180 13.98 -16.70 3.57
C ILE A 180 12.55 -17.03 3.17
N ARG A 181 12.40 -17.95 2.23
CA ARG A 181 11.09 -18.43 1.76
C ARG A 181 10.51 -19.42 2.74
N VAL A 182 9.29 -19.17 3.20
CA VAL A 182 8.56 -20.04 4.13
C VAL A 182 7.24 -20.43 3.50
N LYS A 183 7.14 -21.70 3.07
CA LYS A 183 5.85 -22.24 2.60
C LYS A 183 4.93 -22.50 3.78
N GLY A 184 3.80 -21.79 3.83
CA GLY A 184 2.83 -21.99 4.90
C GLY A 184 1.65 -21.01 4.85
N GLU A 185 0.65 -21.29 5.64
CA GLU A 185 -0.52 -20.44 5.83
C GLU A 185 -0.27 -19.36 6.89
N LEU A 186 -1.20 -18.43 7.03
CA LEU A 186 -1.19 -17.47 8.14
C LEU A 186 -1.26 -18.21 9.49
N GLY A 187 -0.29 -17.99 10.34
CA GLY A 187 -0.09 -18.70 11.60
C GLY A 187 1.11 -19.65 11.59
N THR A 188 1.72 -19.89 10.42
CA THR A 188 2.96 -20.68 10.32
C THR A 188 4.07 -20.01 11.12
N GLU A 189 4.73 -20.75 11.98
CA GLU A 189 5.82 -20.25 12.82
C GLU A 189 7.05 -19.84 12.00
N ILE A 190 7.67 -18.75 12.40
CA ILE A 190 8.97 -18.29 11.92
C ILE A 190 9.98 -18.31 13.07
N ARG A 191 11.26 -18.50 12.75
CA ARG A 191 12.31 -18.67 13.77
C ARG A 191 12.51 -17.43 14.63
N ASN A 192 12.49 -16.25 14.02
CA ASN A 192 12.78 -14.98 14.68
C ASN A 192 11.58 -14.03 14.51
N LYS A 193 11.25 -13.29 15.56
CA LYS A 193 10.25 -12.22 15.47
C LYS A 193 10.76 -11.08 14.60
N ALA A 194 9.85 -10.38 13.95
CA ALA A 194 10.15 -9.33 12.98
C ALA A 194 9.98 -7.92 13.57
N SER A 195 10.93 -7.04 13.30
CA SER A 195 10.83 -5.61 13.58
C SER A 195 9.87 -4.90 12.61
N PHE A 196 9.63 -5.50 11.42
CA PHE A 196 8.67 -4.99 10.45
C PHE A 196 7.83 -6.15 9.88
N VAL A 197 6.51 -6.09 10.12
CA VAL A 197 5.54 -7.07 9.60
C VAL A 197 4.68 -6.42 8.54
N THR A 198 4.62 -7.04 7.36
CA THR A 198 3.85 -6.56 6.22
C THR A 198 2.87 -7.60 5.71
N CYS A 199 1.80 -7.10 5.10
CA CYS A 199 0.83 -7.94 4.40
C CYS A 199 0.13 -7.10 3.32
N ALA A 200 0.07 -7.58 2.09
CA ALA A 200 -0.63 -6.87 1.02
C ALA A 200 -1.55 -7.80 0.22
N ASN A 201 -2.82 -7.41 0.10
CA ASN A 201 -3.87 -8.09 -0.68
C ASN A 201 -4.11 -9.57 -0.28
N MET A 202 -3.79 -9.95 0.96
CA MET A 202 -3.98 -11.30 1.46
C MET A 202 -5.30 -11.45 2.23
N PHE A 203 -5.61 -10.50 3.11
CA PHE A 203 -6.79 -10.62 3.97
C PHE A 203 -8.10 -10.59 3.20
N ASN A 204 -8.16 -9.89 2.07
CA ASN A 204 -9.31 -9.93 1.17
C ASN A 204 -9.58 -11.34 0.60
N GLU A 205 -8.64 -12.26 0.75
CA GLU A 205 -8.81 -13.66 0.39
C GLU A 205 -9.26 -14.53 1.58
N LEU A 206 -9.02 -14.09 2.82
CA LEU A 206 -9.23 -14.88 4.04
C LEU A 206 -10.54 -14.58 4.78
N TYR A 207 -11.08 -13.34 4.73
CA TYR A 207 -12.25 -12.96 5.53
C TYR A 207 -13.61 -13.27 4.86
N TYR A 208 -13.65 -14.18 3.90
CA TYR A 208 -14.90 -14.61 3.28
C TYR A 208 -15.70 -15.65 4.10
N ASP A 209 -15.18 -16.08 5.24
CA ASP A 209 -15.98 -16.83 6.22
C ASP A 209 -17.10 -15.92 6.73
N THR A 210 -18.29 -16.06 6.12
CA THR A 210 -19.47 -15.26 6.46
C THR A 210 -20.09 -15.65 7.79
N ALA A 211 -19.67 -16.78 8.36
CA ALA A 211 -20.15 -17.26 9.66
C ALA A 211 -19.63 -16.43 10.85
N LYS A 212 -18.54 -15.67 10.65
CA LYS A 212 -17.95 -14.81 11.70
C LYS A 212 -18.06 -13.33 11.36
N PRO A 213 -18.42 -12.48 12.33
CA PRO A 213 -18.40 -11.02 12.15
C PRO A 213 -17.02 -10.54 11.71
N LEU A 214 -16.98 -9.53 10.82
CA LEU A 214 -15.72 -8.98 10.30
C LEU A 214 -14.86 -8.37 11.42
N GLU A 215 -15.50 -7.86 12.47
CA GLU A 215 -14.87 -7.31 13.67
C GLU A 215 -14.03 -8.36 14.41
N GLU A 216 -14.58 -9.57 14.58
CA GLU A 216 -13.88 -10.69 15.23
C GLU A 216 -12.71 -11.17 14.37
N GLN A 217 -12.91 -11.25 13.06
CA GLN A 217 -11.86 -11.64 12.12
C GLN A 217 -10.72 -10.61 12.14
N ALA A 218 -11.02 -9.31 12.08
CA ALA A 218 -10.01 -8.26 12.16
C ALA A 218 -9.23 -8.30 13.47
N LYS A 219 -9.91 -8.52 14.61
CA LYS A 219 -9.27 -8.69 15.92
C LYS A 219 -8.34 -9.91 15.93
N LYS A 220 -8.82 -11.06 15.44
CA LYS A 220 -8.03 -12.30 15.34
C LYS A 220 -6.77 -12.06 14.51
N TYR A 221 -6.92 -11.54 13.29
CA TYR A 221 -5.80 -11.34 12.39
C TYR A 221 -4.81 -10.28 12.88
N THR A 222 -5.30 -9.21 13.52
CA THR A 222 -4.41 -8.23 14.18
C THR A 222 -3.57 -8.87 15.28
N ASN A 223 -4.17 -9.73 16.11
CA ASN A 223 -3.41 -10.45 17.15
C ASN A 223 -2.37 -11.39 16.51
N THR A 224 -2.69 -12.05 15.40
CA THR A 224 -1.74 -12.88 14.67
C THR A 224 -0.58 -12.05 14.09
N LEU A 225 -0.84 -10.86 13.52
CA LEU A 225 0.21 -9.96 13.06
C LEU A 225 1.15 -9.57 14.22
N ILE A 226 0.57 -9.18 15.35
CA ILE A 226 1.34 -8.78 16.54
C ILE A 226 2.14 -9.95 17.12
N SER A 227 1.66 -11.19 17.03
CA SER A 227 2.39 -12.36 17.54
C SER A 227 3.70 -12.62 16.80
N TYR A 228 3.82 -12.17 15.55
CA TYR A 228 5.07 -12.23 14.79
C TYR A 228 6.03 -11.08 15.08
N ALA A 229 5.52 -9.99 15.65
CA ALA A 229 6.27 -8.77 15.83
C ALA A 229 7.16 -8.81 17.07
N THR A 230 8.28 -8.10 17.03
CA THR A 230 9.11 -7.78 18.21
C THR A 230 8.39 -6.80 19.11
N GLU A 231 8.91 -6.59 20.34
CA GLU A 231 8.36 -5.63 21.29
C GLU A 231 8.27 -4.22 20.70
N LYS A 232 9.31 -3.79 19.99
CA LYS A 232 9.30 -2.55 19.19
C LYS A 232 9.22 -2.93 17.73
N SER A 233 8.15 -2.55 17.05
CA SER A 233 7.87 -3.03 15.70
C SER A 233 6.97 -2.10 14.90
N MET A 234 6.98 -2.31 13.60
CA MET A 234 6.05 -1.69 12.64
C MET A 234 5.17 -2.76 12.00
N ILE A 235 3.94 -2.39 11.71
CA ILE A 235 2.97 -3.25 11.00
C ILE A 235 2.36 -2.46 9.85
N LEU A 236 2.43 -3.01 8.64
CA LEU A 236 1.82 -2.46 7.43
C LEU A 236 0.84 -3.48 6.83
N VAL A 237 -0.42 -3.08 6.71
CA VAL A 237 -1.44 -3.87 6.00
C VAL A 237 -2.00 -3.04 4.86
N VAL A 238 -1.99 -3.58 3.65
CA VAL A 238 -2.53 -2.95 2.44
C VAL A 238 -3.56 -3.87 1.80
N GLU A 239 -4.73 -3.34 1.47
CA GLU A 239 -5.83 -4.09 0.88
C GLU A 239 -6.45 -3.33 -0.31
N PRO A 240 -7.19 -4.01 -1.21
CA PRO A 240 -7.94 -3.34 -2.26
C PRO A 240 -8.98 -2.37 -1.70
N ALA A 241 -9.29 -1.28 -2.42
CA ALA A 241 -10.13 -0.18 -1.98
C ALA A 241 -11.64 -0.40 -2.11
N PHE A 242 -12.15 -1.59 -1.89
CA PHE A 242 -13.61 -1.81 -1.87
C PHE A 242 -14.18 -1.79 -0.44
N PRO A 243 -15.48 -1.54 -0.26
CA PRO A 243 -16.07 -1.25 1.06
C PRO A 243 -15.71 -2.25 2.16
N ARG A 244 -15.78 -3.55 1.87
CA ARG A 244 -15.49 -4.61 2.87
C ARG A 244 -14.01 -4.62 3.28
N SER A 245 -13.07 -4.49 2.32
CA SER A 245 -11.63 -4.41 2.64
C SER A 245 -11.30 -3.14 3.42
N SER A 246 -11.86 -2.01 3.03
CA SER A 246 -11.66 -0.75 3.75
C SER A 246 -12.23 -0.81 5.17
N ARG A 247 -13.38 -1.49 5.35
CA ARG A 247 -13.92 -1.78 6.68
C ARG A 247 -12.97 -2.65 7.50
N PHE A 248 -12.40 -3.70 6.90
CA PHE A 248 -11.41 -4.56 7.56
C PHE A 248 -10.18 -3.75 7.99
N ILE A 249 -9.65 -2.88 7.12
CA ILE A 249 -8.51 -1.99 7.45
C ILE A 249 -8.87 -1.04 8.60
N SER A 250 -10.07 -0.46 8.61
CA SER A 250 -10.51 0.40 9.71
C SER A 250 -10.57 -0.36 11.04
N LEU A 251 -11.08 -1.57 11.05
CA LEU A 251 -11.14 -2.44 12.24
C LEU A 251 -9.75 -2.88 12.70
N THR A 252 -8.85 -3.19 11.76
CA THR A 252 -7.45 -3.51 12.04
C THR A 252 -6.74 -2.32 12.67
N ARG A 253 -6.94 -1.11 12.11
CA ARG A 253 -6.43 0.14 12.71
C ARG A 253 -6.89 0.29 14.15
N ASP A 254 -8.18 0.15 14.43
CA ASP A 254 -8.72 0.30 15.78
C ASP A 254 -8.21 -0.78 16.74
N ALA A 255 -8.00 -2.00 16.24
CA ALA A 255 -7.38 -3.07 17.03
C ALA A 255 -5.91 -2.76 17.36
N LEU A 256 -5.14 -2.22 16.42
CA LEU A 256 -3.75 -1.80 16.64
C LEU A 256 -3.67 -0.66 17.67
N ILE A 257 -4.53 0.35 17.58
CA ILE A 257 -4.58 1.46 18.54
C ILE A 257 -4.87 0.92 19.96
N ARG A 258 -5.85 0.00 20.09
CA ARG A 258 -6.13 -0.66 21.39
C ARG A 258 -4.93 -1.45 21.94
N LYS A 259 -4.02 -1.88 21.06
CA LYS A 259 -2.76 -2.55 21.39
C LYS A 259 -1.58 -1.57 21.51
N LYS A 260 -1.87 -0.28 21.65
CA LYS A 260 -0.90 0.82 21.85
C LYS A 260 0.04 1.07 20.65
N TYR A 261 -0.38 0.69 19.43
CA TYR A 261 0.29 1.14 18.23
C TYR A 261 -0.17 2.55 17.86
N SER A 262 0.77 3.42 17.53
CA SER A 262 0.51 4.72 16.90
C SER A 262 0.43 4.56 15.36
N ILE A 263 -0.41 5.37 14.71
CA ILE A 263 -0.60 5.29 13.27
C ILE A 263 0.36 6.26 12.57
N ILE A 264 1.28 5.72 11.77
CA ILE A 264 2.18 6.51 10.93
C ILE A 264 1.41 7.10 9.75
N SER A 265 0.55 6.27 9.11
CA SER A 265 -0.25 6.62 7.93
C SER A 265 -1.40 5.63 7.77
N PRO A 266 -2.54 6.02 7.22
CA PRO A 266 -2.92 7.31 6.66
C PRO A 266 -3.51 8.27 7.70
N CYS A 267 -3.91 7.77 8.88
CA CYS A 267 -4.75 8.51 9.81
C CYS A 267 -3.97 9.63 10.52
N PRO A 268 -4.49 10.87 10.49
CA PRO A 268 -3.86 11.97 11.19
C PRO A 268 -4.30 12.06 12.68
N HIS A 269 -4.99 11.05 13.20
CA HIS A 269 -5.50 11.01 14.58
C HIS A 269 -5.77 9.56 15.02
N THR A 270 -5.94 9.37 16.34
CA THR A 270 -6.26 8.08 16.97
C THR A 270 -7.73 7.93 17.38
N LYS A 271 -8.55 8.98 17.20
CA LYS A 271 -10.00 8.94 17.49
C LYS A 271 -10.73 7.95 16.60
N GLU A 272 -12.01 7.67 16.86
CA GLU A 272 -12.85 6.78 16.05
C GLU A 272 -12.81 7.17 14.57
N CYS A 273 -12.81 6.16 13.70
CA CYS A 273 -12.76 6.38 12.25
C CYS A 273 -14.11 6.88 11.73
N CYS A 274 -14.16 8.09 11.19
CA CYS A 274 -15.38 8.68 10.62
C CYS A 274 -15.76 8.12 9.23
N MET A 275 -14.90 7.30 8.64
CA MET A 275 -15.12 6.66 7.33
C MET A 275 -14.80 5.16 7.44
N ASP A 276 -15.46 4.50 8.36
CA ASP A 276 -15.14 3.12 8.74
C ASP A 276 -15.78 2.06 7.85
N GLY A 277 -16.55 2.45 6.83
CA GLY A 277 -17.17 1.55 5.87
C GLY A 277 -18.37 0.76 6.41
N ARG A 278 -19.00 1.18 7.51
CA ARG A 278 -20.27 0.61 7.94
C ARG A 278 -21.33 0.74 6.84
N LYS A 279 -22.32 -0.16 6.84
CA LYS A 279 -23.36 -0.25 5.81
C LYS A 279 -23.98 1.13 5.53
N GLY A 280 -23.96 1.55 4.26
CA GLY A 280 -24.46 2.86 3.82
C GLY A 280 -23.54 4.05 4.13
N GLY A 281 -22.43 3.83 4.85
CA GLY A 281 -21.46 4.88 5.19
C GLY A 281 -20.33 5.03 4.16
N LYS A 282 -19.56 6.10 4.34
CA LYS A 282 -18.32 6.32 3.58
C LYS A 282 -17.22 5.35 4.07
N TRP A 283 -16.31 4.97 3.18
CA TRP A 283 -15.16 4.14 3.54
C TRP A 283 -13.85 4.82 3.17
N CYS A 284 -12.84 4.59 4.00
CA CYS A 284 -11.50 5.17 3.81
C CYS A 284 -10.74 4.39 2.75
N HIS A 285 -10.40 5.07 1.66
CA HIS A 285 -9.54 4.54 0.59
C HIS A 285 -8.84 5.69 -0.13
N PHE A 286 -7.79 5.36 -0.85
CA PHE A 286 -6.98 6.34 -1.55
C PHE A 286 -6.82 5.94 -3.01
N VAL A 287 -6.82 6.94 -3.87
CA VAL A 287 -6.79 6.76 -5.32
C VAL A 287 -5.55 7.43 -5.88
N LEU A 288 -4.79 6.65 -6.65
CA LEU A 288 -3.65 7.10 -7.42
C LEU A 288 -4.05 7.22 -8.89
N ASP A 289 -3.72 8.36 -9.49
CA ASP A 289 -3.81 8.55 -10.93
C ASP A 289 -2.85 7.58 -11.66
N THR A 290 -3.34 6.94 -12.70
CA THR A 290 -2.56 5.96 -13.46
C THR A 290 -1.93 6.54 -14.72
N SER A 291 -2.10 7.82 -15.01
CA SER A 291 -1.49 8.47 -16.19
C SER A 291 0.03 8.31 -16.25
N PHE A 292 0.67 8.11 -15.10
CA PHE A 292 2.12 7.88 -14.95
C PHE A 292 2.50 6.40 -14.85
N ALA A 293 1.54 5.49 -14.99
CA ALA A 293 1.84 4.06 -14.96
C ALA A 293 2.54 3.61 -16.25
N PRO A 294 3.29 2.49 -16.20
CA PRO A 294 4.01 1.98 -17.36
C PRO A 294 3.14 1.84 -18.60
N LYS A 295 3.59 2.42 -19.73
CA LYS A 295 2.82 2.41 -20.98
C LYS A 295 2.54 0.98 -21.49
N LYS A 296 3.48 0.06 -21.32
CA LYS A 296 3.31 -1.35 -21.68
C LYS A 296 2.22 -2.02 -20.82
N LEU A 297 2.12 -1.64 -19.53
CA LEU A 297 1.10 -2.15 -18.61
C LEU A 297 -0.30 -1.64 -19.00
N HIS A 298 -0.43 -0.36 -19.38
CA HIS A 298 -1.69 0.17 -19.92
C HIS A 298 -2.14 -0.59 -21.17
N LYS A 299 -1.22 -0.76 -22.16
CA LYS A 299 -1.52 -1.54 -23.37
C LYS A 299 -1.96 -2.98 -23.07
N LEU A 300 -1.37 -3.59 -22.04
CA LEU A 300 -1.77 -4.92 -21.61
C LEU A 300 -3.15 -4.92 -20.95
N SER A 301 -3.47 -3.88 -20.15
CA SER A 301 -4.80 -3.68 -19.57
C SER A 301 -5.88 -3.55 -20.65
N ASP A 302 -5.64 -2.73 -21.67
CA ASP A 302 -6.57 -2.51 -22.77
C ASP A 302 -6.82 -3.82 -23.56
N LYS A 303 -5.74 -4.55 -23.87
CA LYS A 303 -5.83 -5.86 -24.54
C LYS A 303 -6.60 -6.91 -23.72
N ALA A 304 -6.50 -6.86 -22.40
CA ALA A 304 -7.24 -7.75 -21.50
C ALA A 304 -8.70 -7.30 -21.27
N GLY A 305 -9.11 -6.14 -21.81
CA GLY A 305 -10.42 -5.57 -21.54
C GLY A 305 -10.60 -5.08 -20.10
N LEU A 306 -9.50 -4.70 -19.44
CA LEU A 306 -9.44 -4.23 -18.06
C LEU A 306 -8.78 -2.84 -17.98
N PRO A 307 -9.30 -1.83 -18.69
CA PRO A 307 -8.70 -0.50 -18.69
C PRO A 307 -8.67 0.06 -17.25
N LYS A 308 -7.59 0.78 -16.91
CA LYS A 308 -7.39 1.36 -15.60
C LYS A 308 -7.00 2.81 -15.67
N ASP A 309 -7.98 3.68 -15.44
CA ASP A 309 -7.74 5.12 -15.29
C ASP A 309 -7.29 5.47 -13.87
N ARG A 310 -7.51 4.57 -12.91
CA ARG A 310 -7.28 4.78 -11.48
C ARG A 310 -6.80 3.50 -10.80
N ALA A 311 -5.83 3.64 -9.93
CA ALA A 311 -5.41 2.58 -9.02
C ALA A 311 -5.77 2.97 -7.58
N SER A 312 -6.39 2.07 -6.83
CA SER A 312 -6.88 2.39 -5.49
C SER A 312 -6.45 1.35 -4.46
N LEU A 313 -6.33 1.79 -3.22
CA LEU A 313 -5.99 0.95 -2.07
C LEU A 313 -6.55 1.51 -0.76
N SER A 314 -6.68 0.64 0.25
CA SER A 314 -6.86 0.99 1.65
C SER A 314 -5.70 0.41 2.44
N PHE A 315 -5.22 1.10 3.47
CA PHE A 315 -4.09 0.59 4.24
C PHE A 315 -4.05 1.16 5.66
N VAL A 316 -3.26 0.51 6.50
CA VAL A 316 -2.82 1.02 7.79
C VAL A 316 -1.33 0.71 7.96
N PHE A 317 -0.56 1.72 8.33
CA PHE A 317 0.83 1.62 8.72
C PHE A 317 0.99 2.16 10.13
N ALA A 318 1.45 1.33 11.05
CA ALA A 318 1.48 1.61 12.48
C ALA A 318 2.80 1.15 13.11
N GLN A 319 3.15 1.75 14.26
CA GLN A 319 4.32 1.42 15.07
C GLN A 319 3.96 1.42 16.55
N ASN A 320 4.69 0.67 17.36
CA ASN A 320 4.45 0.59 18.81
C ASN A 320 5.60 1.13 19.67
N PHE A 321 6.32 2.10 19.17
CA PHE A 321 7.30 2.87 19.94
C PHE A 321 6.90 4.33 19.99
N GLU A 322 7.42 5.06 20.99
CA GLU A 322 6.98 6.41 21.31
C GLU A 322 7.13 7.38 20.13
N GLU A 323 6.05 8.09 19.87
CA GLU A 323 6.02 9.25 18.98
C GLU A 323 5.55 10.45 19.81
N THR A 324 6.24 11.57 19.70
CA THR A 324 5.79 12.83 20.28
C THR A 324 4.50 13.27 19.61
N GLN A 325 3.39 13.24 20.32
CA GLN A 325 2.11 13.76 19.82
C GLN A 325 2.21 15.27 19.68
N ASN A 326 2.15 15.73 18.43
CA ASN A 326 1.97 17.15 18.13
C ASN A 326 0.46 17.47 18.09
N ASP A 327 0.01 18.52 18.79
CA ASP A 327 -1.41 18.92 18.84
C ASP A 327 -1.88 19.71 17.59
N GLU A 328 -1.06 19.75 16.57
CA GLU A 328 -1.35 20.36 15.28
C GLU A 328 -2.58 19.73 14.60
N LEU A 329 -3.42 20.55 13.97
CA LEU A 329 -4.53 20.04 13.17
C LEU A 329 -4.03 19.52 11.83
N LYS A 330 -4.12 18.20 11.65
CA LYS A 330 -3.82 17.50 10.40
C LYS A 330 -5.11 16.99 9.76
N ILE A 331 -5.25 17.17 8.47
CA ILE A 331 -6.44 16.80 7.69
C ILE A 331 -6.01 15.91 6.52
N ARG A 332 -6.48 14.67 6.50
CA ARG A 332 -6.20 13.72 5.41
C ARG A 332 -7.34 13.74 4.39
N VAL A 333 -7.06 14.21 3.19
CA VAL A 333 -7.99 14.18 2.06
C VAL A 333 -8.22 12.73 1.63
N VAL A 334 -9.49 12.34 1.47
CA VAL A 334 -9.86 10.96 1.11
C VAL A 334 -10.57 10.92 -0.24
N SER A 335 -11.55 11.81 -0.46
CA SER A 335 -12.36 11.76 -1.67
C SER A 335 -11.74 12.51 -2.85
N ASP A 336 -12.31 12.24 -4.02
CA ASP A 336 -12.16 13.11 -5.17
C ASP A 336 -12.77 14.49 -4.94
N MET A 337 -12.51 15.39 -5.87
CA MET A 337 -13.10 16.71 -5.92
C MET A 337 -14.60 16.61 -6.24
N ILE A 338 -15.42 17.27 -5.43
CA ILE A 338 -16.85 17.45 -5.65
C ILE A 338 -17.16 18.92 -5.93
N LYS A 339 -18.16 19.18 -6.77
CA LYS A 339 -18.65 20.54 -7.02
C LYS A 339 -19.56 20.96 -5.88
N LEU A 340 -19.37 22.17 -5.40
CA LEU A 340 -20.20 22.84 -4.40
C LEU A 340 -20.89 24.06 -5.00
N PRO A 341 -21.94 24.61 -4.36
CA PRO A 341 -22.55 25.86 -4.76
C PRO A 341 -21.55 27.01 -4.88
N GLN A 342 -21.89 28.07 -5.63
CA GLN A 342 -21.09 29.27 -5.82
C GLN A 342 -19.71 29.02 -6.44
N ASN A 343 -19.60 28.09 -7.39
CA ASN A 343 -18.35 27.70 -8.05
C ASN A 343 -17.23 27.23 -7.09
N ALA A 344 -17.60 26.86 -5.88
CA ALA A 344 -16.67 26.27 -4.93
C ALA A 344 -16.47 24.76 -5.22
N THR A 345 -15.41 24.23 -4.70
CA THR A 345 -15.11 22.79 -4.73
C THR A 345 -14.90 22.27 -3.32
N GLY A 346 -15.14 20.99 -3.13
CA GLY A 346 -14.93 20.32 -1.85
C GLY A 346 -14.26 18.97 -2.00
N ARG A 347 -13.63 18.50 -0.93
CA ARG A 347 -13.15 17.13 -0.79
C ARG A 347 -13.46 16.63 0.61
N TYR A 348 -14.03 15.43 0.71
CA TYR A 348 -14.15 14.81 2.02
C TYR A 348 -12.78 14.40 2.53
N ALA A 349 -12.58 14.62 3.81
CA ALA A 349 -11.34 14.40 4.50
C ALA A 349 -11.58 13.88 5.93
N CYS A 350 -10.54 13.38 6.57
CA CYS A 350 -10.55 12.89 7.93
C CYS A 350 -9.58 13.70 8.79
N SER A 351 -9.98 14.09 9.99
CA SER A 351 -9.16 14.81 10.96
C SER A 351 -9.54 14.43 12.39
N LYS A 352 -8.80 14.94 13.39
CA LYS A 352 -9.19 14.78 14.79
C LYS A 352 -10.56 15.43 15.13
N LEU A 353 -11.09 16.26 14.24
CA LEU A 353 -12.44 16.83 14.34
C LEU A 353 -13.53 15.90 13.75
N GLY A 354 -13.17 14.73 13.25
CA GLY A 354 -14.03 13.78 12.57
C GLY A 354 -14.09 13.99 11.06
N LEU A 355 -15.27 13.72 10.45
CA LEU A 355 -15.49 13.92 9.03
C LEU A 355 -15.40 15.42 8.70
N THR A 356 -14.57 15.73 7.74
CA THR A 356 -14.25 17.10 7.34
C THR A 356 -14.55 17.29 5.86
N LEU A 357 -15.08 18.45 5.47
CA LEU A 357 -15.23 18.89 4.09
C LEU A 357 -14.24 20.05 3.85
N VAL A 358 -13.14 19.76 3.17
CA VAL A 358 -12.20 20.77 2.76
C VAL A 358 -12.78 21.54 1.58
N LYS A 359 -13.16 22.79 1.81
CA LYS A 359 -13.72 23.68 0.79
C LYS A 359 -12.65 24.61 0.26
N SER A 360 -12.54 24.73 -1.05
CA SER A 360 -11.60 25.60 -1.73
C SER A 360 -12.16 26.12 -3.07
N ASN A 361 -11.49 27.09 -3.68
CA ASN A 361 -11.76 27.42 -5.07
C ASN A 361 -11.17 26.33 -6.00
N PHE A 362 -11.58 26.34 -7.27
CA PHE A 362 -11.17 25.33 -8.25
C PHE A 362 -9.64 25.26 -8.43
N THR A 363 -8.95 26.41 -8.42
CA THR A 363 -7.50 26.49 -8.59
C THR A 363 -6.76 25.86 -7.40
N ASN A 364 -7.18 26.16 -6.18
CA ASN A 364 -6.58 25.61 -4.97
C ASN A 364 -6.87 24.11 -4.84
N SER A 365 -8.07 23.64 -5.24
CA SER A 365 -8.42 22.22 -5.13
C SER A 365 -7.55 21.30 -5.97
N LYS A 366 -6.89 21.82 -7.02
CA LYS A 366 -5.90 21.07 -7.83
C LYS A 366 -4.60 20.76 -7.08
N LYS A 367 -4.35 21.44 -5.95
CA LYS A 367 -3.17 21.18 -5.11
C LYS A 367 -3.34 19.94 -4.22
N PHE A 368 -4.59 19.49 -4.04
CA PHE A 368 -4.92 18.36 -3.19
C PHE A 368 -5.33 17.17 -4.05
N ASP A 369 -4.68 16.03 -3.81
CA ASP A 369 -5.07 14.75 -4.39
C ASP A 369 -5.64 13.85 -3.29
N SER A 370 -6.27 12.75 -3.66
CA SER A 370 -6.63 11.70 -2.71
C SER A 370 -5.38 11.27 -1.94
N GLY A 371 -5.43 11.30 -0.62
CA GLY A 371 -4.31 11.02 0.27
C GLY A 371 -3.47 12.23 0.68
N SER A 372 -3.65 13.42 0.14
CA SER A 372 -2.93 14.61 0.61
C SER A 372 -3.17 14.88 2.09
N LEU A 373 -2.11 15.16 2.84
CA LEU A 373 -2.17 15.60 4.23
C LEU A 373 -1.99 17.12 4.26
N ILE A 374 -2.98 17.80 4.81
CA ILE A 374 -2.97 19.25 5.03
C ILE A 374 -2.67 19.47 6.50
N SER A 375 -1.61 20.22 6.80
CA SER A 375 -1.27 20.68 8.14
C SER A 375 -1.46 22.18 8.22
N THR A 376 -1.88 22.69 9.37
CA THR A 376 -2.06 24.11 9.62
C THR A 376 -1.47 24.51 10.96
N GLU A 377 -0.82 25.68 10.99
CA GLU A 377 -0.26 26.31 12.21
C GLU A 377 -1.37 26.90 13.11
N ASP A 378 -2.61 27.05 12.61
CA ASP A 378 -3.71 27.61 13.39
C ASP A 378 -4.17 26.63 14.49
N ALA A 379 -4.47 27.17 15.67
CA ALA A 379 -4.92 26.38 16.79
C ALA A 379 -6.21 25.61 16.48
N THR A 380 -6.21 24.31 16.78
CA THR A 380 -7.33 23.40 16.51
C THR A 380 -8.66 23.93 17.06
N ASN A 381 -8.66 24.45 18.29
CA ASN A 381 -9.86 24.96 18.96
C ASN A 381 -10.48 26.18 18.21
N LYS A 382 -9.64 27.02 17.62
CA LYS A 382 -10.10 28.17 16.81
C LYS A 382 -10.81 27.71 15.53
N ILE A 383 -10.26 26.70 14.86
CA ILE A 383 -10.86 26.12 13.66
C ILE A 383 -12.14 25.38 14.03
N GLU A 384 -12.13 24.62 15.11
CA GLU A 384 -13.29 23.85 15.57
C GLU A 384 -14.48 24.76 15.92
N SER A 385 -14.25 25.85 16.64
CA SER A 385 -15.32 26.78 17.04
C SER A 385 -15.92 27.58 15.87
N SER A 386 -15.17 27.78 14.80
CA SER A 386 -15.60 28.52 13.60
C SER A 386 -16.14 27.64 12.48
N ALA A 387 -15.94 26.32 12.53
CA ALA A 387 -16.32 25.41 11.47
C ALA A 387 -17.83 25.25 11.35
N LYS A 388 -18.38 25.57 10.18
CA LYS A 388 -19.76 25.26 9.81
C LYS A 388 -19.93 23.76 9.55
N ILE A 389 -21.14 23.26 9.72
CA ILE A 389 -21.49 21.86 9.44
C ILE A 389 -22.19 21.77 8.10
N ASP A 390 -21.74 20.88 7.24
CA ASP A 390 -22.45 20.50 6.02
C ASP A 390 -23.69 19.69 6.37
N THR A 391 -24.88 20.20 6.04
CA THR A 391 -26.17 19.59 6.43
C THR A 391 -26.41 18.22 5.79
N LYS A 392 -25.79 17.93 4.63
CA LYS A 392 -25.97 16.65 3.93
C LYS A 392 -25.11 15.52 4.52
N SER A 393 -23.89 15.83 4.94
CA SER A 393 -22.93 14.81 5.35
C SER A 393 -22.58 14.85 6.83
N GLY A 394 -22.96 15.92 7.56
CA GLY A 394 -22.51 16.18 8.92
C GLY A 394 -21.03 16.56 9.03
N ALA A 395 -20.33 16.76 7.90
CA ALA A 395 -18.92 17.10 7.89
C ALA A 395 -18.67 18.53 8.37
N LYS A 396 -17.61 18.75 9.15
CA LYS A 396 -17.14 20.11 9.49
C LYS A 396 -16.47 20.72 8.26
N ILE A 397 -16.94 21.90 7.85
CA ILE A 397 -16.43 22.61 6.67
C ILE A 397 -15.18 23.41 7.09
N ILE A 398 -14.07 23.15 6.42
CA ILE A 398 -12.82 23.91 6.59
C ILE A 398 -12.46 24.55 5.25
N GLU A 399 -12.33 25.87 5.24
CA GLU A 399 -11.96 26.62 4.04
C GLU A 399 -10.43 26.76 3.95
N VAL A 400 -9.86 26.44 2.76
CA VAL A 400 -8.42 26.43 2.48
C VAL A 400 -8.08 27.11 1.15
#